data_7261147f1277ce732a64d5b867b4037d
#
_entry.id   7261147f1277ce732a64d5b867b4037d
#
_cell.length_a   1.000
_cell.length_b   1.000
_cell.length_c   1.000
_cell.angle_alpha   90.00
_cell.angle_beta   90.00
_cell.angle_gamma   90.00
#
_symmetry.space_group_name_H-M   'P 1'
#
loop_
_entity.id
_entity.type
_entity.pdbx_description
1 polymer ?
#
loop_
_entity_poly.entity_id
_entity_poly.type
_entity_poly.pdbx_seq_one_letter_code
_entity_poly.pdbx_strand_id
1 'polypeptide(L)'
;MNSNVLEVTTEMRDEVNAINDAARKQQAFHNQVFTKVSKHQPLEDNEIKYLCPVAFKSEMTPTEIATLGLSSHYSFVPTMNVVRDLQSMGWECVNAQQVKARKKSTDGYQKNMITFEHPKYKVEGE
;
A
#
# COMPACT_ATOMS: atom_id res chain seq x y z
N MET A 1 45.47 -4.35 -26.34
CA MET A 1 44.21 -4.68 -25.68
C MET A 1 43.81 -3.58 -24.73
N ASN A 2 42.61 -3.16 -24.85
CA ASN A 2 42.09 -2.09 -23.96
C ASN A 2 41.32 -2.71 -22.82
N SER A 3 41.95 -2.82 -21.66
CA SER A 3 41.34 -3.38 -20.46
C SER A 3 40.28 -2.47 -19.85
N ASN A 4 40.26 -1.19 -20.21
CA ASN A 4 39.30 -0.22 -19.65
C ASN A 4 37.85 -0.55 -20.02
N VAL A 5 37.63 -1.26 -21.14
CA VAL A 5 36.29 -1.65 -21.55
C VAL A 5 35.60 -2.59 -20.55
N LEU A 6 36.43 -3.41 -19.86
CA LEU A 6 35.93 -4.39 -18.90
C LEU A 6 36.11 -3.93 -17.45
N GLU A 7 36.72 -2.77 -17.26
CA GLU A 7 37.02 -2.26 -15.93
C GLU A 7 35.81 -1.58 -15.35
N VAL A 8 35.32 -2.12 -14.23
CA VAL A 8 34.24 -1.53 -13.48
C VAL A 8 34.85 -0.68 -12.37
N THR A 9 34.56 0.61 -12.38
CA THR A 9 35.07 1.50 -11.34
C THR A 9 34.44 1.17 -9.98
N THR A 10 35.12 1.56 -8.91
CA THR A 10 34.58 1.37 -7.56
C THR A 10 33.23 2.05 -7.40
N GLU A 11 33.05 3.24 -7.97
CA GLU A 11 31.79 3.98 -7.93
C GLU A 11 30.68 3.21 -8.63
N MET A 12 30.95 2.66 -9.82
CA MET A 12 29.95 1.85 -10.56
C MET A 12 29.58 0.60 -9.79
N ARG A 13 30.55 -0.03 -9.13
CA ARG A 13 30.33 -1.20 -8.30
C ARG A 13 29.44 -0.88 -7.09
N ASP A 14 29.71 0.26 -6.45
CA ASP A 14 28.93 0.72 -5.29
C ASP A 14 27.50 1.04 -5.69
N GLU A 15 27.28 1.66 -6.86
CA GLU A 15 25.94 1.94 -7.39
C GLU A 15 25.16 0.64 -7.66
N VAL A 16 25.77 -0.34 -8.28
CA VAL A 16 25.16 -1.64 -8.56
C VAL A 16 24.80 -2.36 -7.26
N ASN A 17 25.72 -2.33 -6.29
CA ASN A 17 25.49 -2.94 -4.99
C ASN A 17 24.33 -2.26 -4.26
N ALA A 18 24.25 -0.93 -4.32
CA ALA A 18 23.15 -0.17 -3.72
C ALA A 18 21.80 -0.54 -4.35
N ILE A 19 21.73 -0.67 -5.67
CA ILE A 19 20.54 -1.07 -6.40
C ILE A 19 20.13 -2.49 -5.99
N ASN A 20 21.07 -3.41 -5.92
CA ASN A 20 20.82 -4.79 -5.52
C ASN A 20 20.30 -4.89 -4.08
N ASP A 21 20.88 -4.11 -3.17
CA ASP A 21 20.45 -4.07 -1.79
C ASP A 21 19.02 -3.51 -1.65
N ALA A 22 18.71 -2.46 -2.40
CA ALA A 22 17.36 -1.88 -2.42
C ALA A 22 16.34 -2.91 -2.94
N ALA A 23 16.68 -3.65 -3.99
CA ALA A 23 15.82 -4.68 -4.56
C ALA A 23 15.58 -5.82 -3.55
N ARG A 24 16.60 -6.24 -2.82
CA ARG A 24 16.47 -7.26 -1.77
C ARG A 24 15.57 -6.80 -0.63
N LYS A 25 15.72 -5.55 -0.18
CA LYS A 25 14.88 -4.98 0.88
C LYS A 25 13.43 -4.90 0.44
N GLN A 26 13.20 -4.47 -0.80
CA GLN A 26 11.85 -4.39 -1.38
C GLN A 26 11.21 -5.77 -1.47
N GLN A 27 11.96 -6.78 -1.92
CA GLN A 27 11.46 -8.15 -2.00
C GLN A 27 11.18 -8.72 -0.61
N ALA A 28 12.02 -8.45 0.36
CA ALA A 28 11.82 -8.88 1.74
C ALA A 28 10.56 -8.25 2.33
N PHE A 29 10.34 -6.96 2.08
CA PHE A 29 9.13 -6.27 2.53
C PHE A 29 7.88 -6.85 1.86
N HIS A 30 7.93 -7.08 0.56
CA HIS A 30 6.84 -7.72 -0.19
C HIS A 30 6.49 -9.10 0.43
N ASN A 31 7.49 -9.91 0.69
CA ASN A 31 7.31 -11.23 1.29
C ASN A 31 6.71 -11.14 2.70
N GLN A 32 7.16 -10.16 3.48
CA GLN A 32 6.64 -9.90 4.83
C GLN A 32 5.15 -9.58 4.78
N VAL A 33 4.76 -8.66 3.91
CA VAL A 33 3.36 -8.23 3.78
C VAL A 33 2.47 -9.42 3.39
N PHE A 34 2.85 -10.15 2.36
CA PHE A 34 2.03 -11.25 1.87
C PHE A 34 2.03 -12.47 2.80
N THR A 35 3.07 -12.66 3.58
CA THR A 35 3.08 -13.66 4.64
C THR A 35 2.05 -13.31 5.72
N LYS A 36 2.01 -12.04 6.14
CA LYS A 36 1.01 -11.57 7.11
C LYS A 36 -0.41 -11.73 6.59
N VAL A 37 -0.65 -11.33 5.33
CA VAL A 37 -1.97 -11.48 4.70
C VAL A 37 -2.39 -12.96 4.67
N SER A 38 -1.50 -13.84 4.27
CA SER A 38 -1.76 -15.28 4.21
C SER A 38 -2.12 -15.88 5.57
N LYS A 39 -1.53 -15.34 6.63
CA LYS A 39 -1.73 -15.84 7.99
C LYS A 39 -2.75 -15.05 8.78
N HIS A 40 -3.43 -14.10 8.17
CA HIS A 40 -4.38 -13.19 8.82
C HIS A 40 -3.77 -12.50 10.04
N GLN A 41 -2.54 -12.01 9.87
CA GLN A 41 -1.83 -11.27 10.91
C GLN A 41 -2.05 -9.77 10.75
N PRO A 42 -2.05 -8.99 11.85
CA PRO A 42 -2.27 -7.56 11.78
C PRO A 42 -1.22 -6.85 10.92
N LEU A 43 -1.69 -5.92 10.07
CA LEU A 43 -0.84 -5.12 9.21
C LEU A 43 -0.52 -3.78 9.84
N GLU A 44 0.71 -3.33 9.67
CA GLU A 44 1.14 -1.98 10.03
C GLU A 44 0.75 -0.98 8.93
N ASP A 45 0.80 0.31 9.25
CA ASP A 45 0.43 1.37 8.30
C ASP A 45 1.22 1.30 6.99
N ASN A 46 2.52 1.08 7.07
CA ASN A 46 3.36 0.97 5.87
C ASN A 46 3.01 -0.26 5.02
N GLU A 47 2.53 -1.30 5.64
CA GLU A 47 2.09 -2.51 4.93
C GLU A 47 0.74 -2.29 4.25
N ILE A 48 -0.19 -1.63 4.93
CA ILE A 48 -1.47 -1.23 4.34
C ILE A 48 -1.24 -0.30 3.15
N LYS A 49 -0.33 0.66 3.29
CA LYS A 49 0.01 1.60 2.23
C LYS A 49 0.63 0.90 1.02
N TYR A 50 1.40 -0.15 1.25
CA TYR A 50 1.97 -0.97 0.17
C TYR A 50 0.87 -1.67 -0.64
N LEU A 51 -0.12 -2.23 0.03
CA LEU A 51 -1.21 -2.95 -0.61
C LEU A 51 -2.27 -2.03 -1.21
N CYS A 52 -2.52 -0.91 -0.56
CA CYS A 52 -3.65 -0.03 -0.90
C CYS A 52 -3.28 1.44 -0.69
N PRO A 53 -2.40 2.01 -1.55
CA PRO A 53 -2.01 3.42 -1.41
C PRO A 53 -3.20 4.39 -1.42
N VAL A 54 -4.27 4.09 -2.16
CA VAL A 54 -5.43 4.98 -2.25
C VAL A 54 -6.14 5.17 -0.91
N ALA A 55 -5.99 4.24 0.03
CA ALA A 55 -6.57 4.38 1.36
C ALA A 55 -5.98 5.57 2.14
N PHE A 56 -4.79 6.01 1.77
CA PHE A 56 -4.09 7.11 2.45
C PHE A 56 -4.39 8.49 1.89
N LYS A 57 -5.31 8.59 0.92
CA LYS A 57 -5.75 9.88 0.41
C LYS A 57 -6.44 10.64 1.54
N SER A 58 -5.96 11.86 1.83
CA SER A 58 -6.41 12.63 2.98
C SER A 58 -7.45 13.68 2.65
N GLU A 59 -7.56 14.06 1.36
CA GLU A 59 -8.48 15.12 0.93
C GLU A 59 -8.86 14.97 -0.53
N MET A 60 -9.95 15.59 -0.90
CA MET A 60 -10.36 15.77 -2.29
C MET A 60 -10.66 17.22 -2.55
N THR A 61 -10.04 17.79 -3.59
CA THR A 61 -10.30 19.17 -4.00
C THR A 61 -11.63 19.27 -4.75
N PRO A 62 -12.26 20.47 -4.82
CA PRO A 62 -13.46 20.65 -5.64
C PRO A 62 -13.25 20.27 -7.10
N THR A 63 -12.06 20.52 -7.65
CA THR A 63 -11.71 20.12 -9.03
C THR A 63 -11.74 18.62 -9.20
N GLU A 64 -11.18 17.88 -8.25
CA GLU A 64 -11.18 16.42 -8.27
C GLU A 64 -12.60 15.85 -8.20
N ILE A 65 -13.44 16.43 -7.33
CA ILE A 65 -14.84 16.05 -7.18
C ILE A 65 -15.59 16.23 -8.52
N ALA A 66 -15.38 17.38 -9.16
CA ALA A 66 -16.01 17.68 -10.45
C ALA A 66 -15.51 16.74 -11.55
N THR A 67 -14.21 16.47 -11.60
CA THR A 67 -13.61 15.57 -12.60
C THR A 67 -14.17 14.16 -12.51
N LEU A 68 -14.47 13.68 -11.29
CA LEU A 68 -15.05 12.36 -11.07
C LEU A 68 -16.58 12.33 -11.27
N GLY A 69 -17.20 13.48 -11.54
CA GLY A 69 -18.64 13.56 -11.74
C GLY A 69 -19.45 13.41 -10.46
N LEU A 70 -18.84 13.67 -9.31
CA LEU A 70 -19.50 13.56 -8.02
C LEU A 70 -20.37 14.79 -7.73
N SER A 71 -21.38 14.60 -6.89
CA SER A 71 -22.28 15.69 -6.47
C SER A 71 -21.53 16.78 -5.73
N SER A 72 -21.99 18.03 -5.85
CA SER A 72 -21.47 19.16 -5.07
C SER A 72 -21.70 18.97 -3.58
N HIS A 73 -22.60 18.09 -3.18
CA HIS A 73 -22.87 17.76 -1.79
C HIS A 73 -22.02 16.58 -1.31
N TYR A 74 -21.15 16.05 -2.16
CA TYR A 74 -20.28 14.94 -1.78
C TYR A 74 -19.28 15.36 -0.69
N SER A 75 -19.22 14.54 0.35
CA SER A 75 -18.27 14.72 1.44
C SER A 75 -17.26 13.59 1.41
N PHE A 76 -16.00 13.93 1.22
CA PHE A 76 -14.93 12.94 1.23
C PHE A 76 -14.57 12.56 2.66
N VAL A 77 -14.58 11.26 2.94
CA VAL A 77 -14.11 10.72 4.22
C VAL A 77 -12.83 9.91 3.94
N PRO A 78 -11.67 10.32 4.49
CA PRO A 78 -10.44 9.55 4.32
C PRO A 78 -10.61 8.12 4.85
N THR A 79 -10.26 7.15 4.03
CA THR A 79 -10.40 5.73 4.39
C THR A 79 -9.61 5.40 5.67
N MET A 80 -8.43 5.97 5.83
CA MET A 80 -7.62 5.71 7.03
C MET A 80 -8.24 6.23 8.31
N ASN A 81 -9.13 7.22 8.25
CA ASN A 81 -9.88 7.64 9.45
C ASN A 81 -10.78 6.52 9.95
N VAL A 82 -11.47 5.83 9.03
CA VAL A 82 -12.31 4.67 9.36
C VAL A 82 -11.45 3.52 9.87
N VAL A 83 -10.30 3.27 9.24
CA VAL A 83 -9.37 2.23 9.67
C VAL A 83 -8.92 2.48 11.11
N ARG A 84 -8.52 3.71 11.43
CA ARG A 84 -8.07 4.06 12.78
C ARG A 84 -9.18 3.95 13.81
N ASP A 85 -10.39 4.33 13.45
CA ASP A 85 -11.54 4.18 14.34
C ASP A 85 -11.79 2.71 14.69
N LEU A 86 -11.75 1.84 13.69
CA LEU A 86 -11.92 0.41 13.90
C LEU A 86 -10.77 -0.17 14.74
N GLN A 87 -9.53 0.26 14.47
CA GLN A 87 -8.38 -0.17 15.26
C GLN A 87 -8.50 0.23 16.71
N SER A 88 -9.04 1.43 16.98
CA SER A 88 -9.27 1.91 18.34
C SER A 88 -10.31 1.07 19.09
N MET A 89 -11.19 0.39 18.36
CA MET A 89 -12.19 -0.51 18.93
C MET A 89 -11.70 -1.97 19.02
N GLY A 90 -10.43 -2.20 18.72
CA GLY A 90 -9.83 -3.53 18.81
C GLY A 90 -9.84 -4.35 17.51
N TRP A 91 -10.35 -3.79 16.43
CA TRP A 91 -10.29 -4.46 15.12
C TRP A 91 -8.88 -4.38 14.54
N GLU A 92 -8.44 -5.45 13.92
CA GLU A 92 -7.13 -5.53 13.31
C GLU A 92 -7.28 -5.63 11.79
N CYS A 93 -6.54 -4.79 11.06
CA CYS A 93 -6.50 -4.87 9.60
C CYS A 93 -5.62 -6.05 9.19
N VAL A 94 -6.19 -7.00 8.49
CA VAL A 94 -5.47 -8.22 8.08
C VAL A 94 -5.30 -8.34 6.58
N ASN A 95 -5.96 -7.50 5.80
CA ASN A 95 -5.74 -7.40 4.36
C ASN A 95 -6.21 -6.04 3.84
N ALA A 96 -5.63 -5.63 2.74
CA ALA A 96 -6.03 -4.43 2.02
C ALA A 96 -5.81 -4.67 0.53
N GLN A 97 -6.75 -4.22 -0.29
CA GLN A 97 -6.70 -4.39 -1.73
C GLN A 97 -7.25 -3.14 -2.40
N GLN A 98 -6.75 -2.85 -3.58
CA GLN A 98 -7.35 -1.85 -4.45
C GLN A 98 -7.41 -2.39 -5.88
N VAL A 99 -8.44 -1.95 -6.62
CA VAL A 99 -8.54 -2.31 -8.03
C VAL A 99 -7.53 -1.49 -8.83
N LYS A 100 -7.06 -2.07 -9.94
CA LYS A 100 -6.16 -1.36 -10.85
C LYS A 100 -6.94 -0.26 -11.57
N ALA A 101 -6.35 0.94 -11.67
CA ALA A 101 -6.96 2.02 -12.42
C ALA A 101 -7.06 1.65 -13.90
N ARG A 102 -8.25 1.77 -14.48
CA ARG A 102 -8.49 1.52 -15.90
C ARG A 102 -8.16 2.73 -16.76
N LYS A 103 -8.26 3.92 -16.18
CA LYS A 103 -8.00 5.20 -16.84
C LYS A 103 -7.02 6.00 -16.00
N LYS A 104 -6.14 6.73 -16.65
CA LYS A 104 -5.20 7.60 -15.95
C LYS A 104 -5.92 8.64 -15.08
N SER A 105 -7.08 9.13 -15.54
CA SER A 105 -7.87 10.11 -14.80
C SER A 105 -8.47 9.57 -13.50
N THR A 106 -8.57 8.25 -13.36
CA THR A 106 -9.10 7.62 -12.13
C THR A 106 -7.98 7.03 -11.26
N ASP A 107 -6.72 7.19 -11.66
CA ASP A 107 -5.60 6.74 -10.85
C ASP A 107 -5.55 7.55 -9.55
N GLY A 108 -5.44 6.86 -8.41
CA GLY A 108 -5.54 7.46 -7.09
C GLY A 108 -6.95 7.44 -6.49
N TYR A 109 -7.97 7.06 -7.28
CA TYR A 109 -9.38 7.02 -6.84
C TYR A 109 -9.97 5.62 -6.98
N GLN A 110 -9.12 4.60 -7.03
CA GLN A 110 -9.57 3.24 -7.20
C GLN A 110 -10.41 2.79 -6.01
N LYS A 111 -11.38 1.92 -6.30
CA LYS A 111 -12.11 1.23 -5.24
C LYS A 111 -11.15 0.39 -4.43
N ASN A 112 -11.36 0.36 -3.12
CA ASN A 112 -10.54 -0.41 -2.21
C ASN A 112 -11.40 -1.32 -1.35
N MET A 113 -10.77 -2.35 -0.80
CA MET A 113 -11.39 -3.25 0.17
C MET A 113 -10.36 -3.50 1.26
N ILE A 114 -10.76 -3.23 2.48
CA ILE A 114 -9.90 -3.46 3.65
C ILE A 114 -10.62 -4.47 4.55
N THR A 115 -9.92 -5.52 4.91
CA THR A 115 -10.46 -6.61 5.70
C THR A 115 -9.98 -6.50 7.13
N PHE A 116 -10.92 -6.65 8.06
CA PHE A 116 -10.67 -6.56 9.50
C PHE A 116 -11.05 -7.85 10.19
N GLU A 117 -10.32 -8.17 11.24
CA GLU A 117 -10.66 -9.23 12.17
C GLU A 117 -10.57 -8.67 13.59
N HIS A 118 -11.43 -9.17 14.48
CA HIS A 118 -11.39 -8.81 15.89
C HIS A 118 -11.04 -10.05 16.70
N PRO A 119 -9.94 -10.05 17.46
CA PRO A 119 -9.50 -11.22 18.20
C PRO A 119 -10.57 -11.79 19.15
N LYS A 120 -11.38 -10.88 19.72
CA LYS A 120 -12.45 -11.27 20.65
C LYS A 120 -13.59 -12.02 19.98
N TYR A 121 -13.83 -11.75 18.68
CA TYR A 121 -14.95 -12.34 17.94
C TYR A 121 -14.50 -13.41 16.94
N LYS A 122 -13.25 -13.79 16.98
CA LYS A 122 -12.71 -14.82 16.09
C LYS A 122 -13.24 -16.18 16.52
N VAL A 123 -13.85 -16.91 15.58
CA VAL A 123 -14.35 -18.25 15.85
C VAL A 123 -13.15 -19.20 15.83
N GLU A 124 -13.08 -20.08 16.85
CA GLU A 124 -12.02 -21.06 16.96
C GLU A 124 -12.06 -22.03 15.78
N GLY A 125 -10.90 -22.26 15.17
CA GLY A 125 -10.78 -23.15 14.02
C GLY A 125 -10.94 -22.50 12.66
N GLU A 126 -11.18 -21.21 12.61
CA GLU A 126 -11.23 -20.42 11.37
C GLU A 126 -9.90 -19.76 11.03
#